data_40dbb2769e9ef156033dfdf554c776e8
#
_entry.id   40dbb2769e9ef156033dfdf554c776e8
#
_cell.length_a   1.000
_cell.length_b   1.000
_cell.length_c   1.000
_cell.angle_alpha   90.00
_cell.angle_beta   90.00
_cell.angle_gamma   90.00
#
_symmetry.space_group_name_H-M   'P 1'
#
loop_
_entity.id
_entity.type
_entity.pdbx_description
1 polymer ?
#
loop_
_entity_poly.entity_id
_entity_poly.type
_entity_poly.pdbx_seq_one_letter_code
_entity_poly.pdbx_strand_id
1 'polypeptide(L)'
;MRSYFDADDTLHAKMSPADQERIYLAQVTWDAAMGWQAGQALSNPADPREIVVVLIGGGHVAYDLGAARQLAGGFVGGIASLIPVTVTPSAVGATPKTVSAAYAQFLWGVPQTAQPTLPVLGVSLMGRIGKEPTQVIQVDATSTAAASGIKVGDVLRSLDGVKLDGGATLQRKVGDYRWGDSATLTIERAGQPIELRLHFRRQP
;
A
#
# COMPACT_ATOMS: atom_id res chain seq x y z
N MET A 1 8.46 15.01 7.43
CA MET A 1 7.64 14.33 6.43
C MET A 1 8.26 14.31 5.02
N ARG A 2 8.81 15.45 4.48
CA ARG A 2 9.52 15.42 3.19
C ARG A 2 10.74 14.48 3.16
N SER A 3 11.43 14.26 4.28
CA SER A 3 12.51 13.27 4.42
C SER A 3 12.03 11.81 4.49
N TYR A 4 10.73 11.60 4.43
CA TYR A 4 10.12 10.27 4.45
C TYR A 4 10.21 9.55 3.12
N PHE A 5 10.42 10.30 2.03
CA PHE A 5 10.76 9.71 0.74
C PHE A 5 12.24 9.35 0.79
N ASP A 6 12.49 8.16 1.33
CA ASP A 6 13.83 7.64 1.55
C ASP A 6 14.59 7.51 0.23
N ALA A 7 15.91 7.62 0.27
CA ALA A 7 16.76 7.52 -0.91
C ALA A 7 16.59 6.19 -1.67
N ASP A 8 16.05 5.17 -1.01
CA ASP A 8 15.72 3.86 -1.58
C ASP A 8 14.30 3.80 -2.20
N ASP A 9 13.48 4.85 -2.06
CA ASP A 9 12.17 4.92 -2.67
C ASP A 9 12.27 5.27 -4.15
N THR A 10 12.54 4.25 -4.96
CA THR A 10 12.71 4.38 -6.41
C THR A 10 11.44 4.86 -7.13
N LEU A 11 10.27 4.76 -6.50
CA LEU A 11 9.00 5.21 -7.05
C LEU A 11 8.88 6.74 -6.99
N HIS A 12 9.15 7.33 -5.83
CA HIS A 12 9.02 8.78 -5.61
C HIS A 12 10.26 9.56 -6.05
N ALA A 13 11.45 8.94 -6.06
CA ALA A 13 12.68 9.58 -6.47
C ALA A 13 12.69 10.05 -7.95
N LYS A 14 11.83 9.46 -8.80
CA LYS A 14 11.67 9.82 -10.21
C LYS A 14 10.56 10.82 -10.50
N MET A 15 9.84 11.27 -9.46
CA MET A 15 8.73 12.21 -9.61
C MET A 15 9.22 13.66 -9.72
N SER A 16 8.48 14.47 -10.49
CA SER A 16 8.72 15.91 -10.50
C SER A 16 8.47 16.53 -9.11
N PRO A 17 9.12 17.66 -8.77
CA PRO A 17 8.86 18.36 -7.51
C PRO A 17 7.38 18.71 -7.31
N ALA A 18 6.66 19.01 -8.39
CA ALA A 18 5.22 19.31 -8.35
C ALA A 18 4.38 18.07 -8.03
N ASP A 19 4.78 16.90 -8.51
CA ASP A 19 4.09 15.64 -8.19
C ASP A 19 4.38 15.20 -6.75
N GLN A 20 5.60 15.37 -6.28
CA GLN A 20 5.96 15.13 -4.88
C GLN A 20 5.14 16.02 -3.94
N GLU A 21 4.96 17.31 -4.26
CA GLU A 21 4.13 18.22 -3.47
C GLU A 21 2.67 17.78 -3.46
N ARG A 22 2.11 17.36 -4.60
CA ARG A 22 0.73 16.84 -4.67
C ARG A 22 0.53 15.59 -3.81
N ILE A 23 1.48 14.65 -3.84
CA ILE A 23 1.43 13.44 -3.01
C ILE A 23 1.53 13.83 -1.54
N TYR A 24 2.43 14.73 -1.19
CA TYR A 24 2.55 15.23 0.17
C TYR A 24 1.24 15.86 0.68
N LEU A 25 0.62 16.72 -0.12
CA LEU A 25 -0.68 17.34 0.23
C LEU A 25 -1.79 16.29 0.37
N ALA A 26 -1.83 15.30 -0.52
CA ALA A 26 -2.78 14.19 -0.42
C ALA A 26 -2.56 13.38 0.87
N GLN A 27 -1.30 13.07 1.20
CA GLN A 27 -0.93 12.35 2.42
C GLN A 27 -1.40 13.11 3.67
N VAL A 28 -1.09 14.41 3.76
CA VAL A 28 -1.49 15.24 4.89
C VAL A 28 -3.01 15.34 5.02
N THR A 29 -3.72 15.41 3.89
CA THR A 29 -5.19 15.45 3.87
C THR A 29 -5.77 14.14 4.38
N TRP A 30 -5.22 13.00 3.96
CA TRP A 30 -5.64 11.68 4.46
C TRP A 30 -5.34 11.52 5.94
N ASP A 31 -4.15 11.94 6.40
CA ASP A 31 -3.80 11.93 7.83
C ASP A 31 -4.79 12.72 8.66
N ALA A 32 -5.17 13.91 8.19
CA ALA A 32 -6.15 14.76 8.86
C ALA A 32 -7.54 14.09 8.91
N ALA A 33 -8.00 13.52 7.79
CA ALA A 33 -9.27 12.82 7.73
C ALA A 33 -9.31 11.60 8.65
N MET A 34 -8.25 10.79 8.66
CA MET A 34 -8.15 9.61 9.53
C MET A 34 -8.07 10.00 11.01
N GLY A 35 -7.27 11.01 11.35
CA GLY A 35 -7.19 11.53 12.72
C GLY A 35 -8.53 12.08 13.21
N TRP A 36 -9.23 12.83 12.35
CA TRP A 36 -10.57 13.34 12.65
C TRP A 36 -11.58 12.22 12.89
N GLN A 37 -11.63 11.21 12.02
CA GLN A 37 -12.52 10.05 12.17
C GLN A 37 -12.25 9.27 13.45
N ALA A 38 -10.98 9.05 13.79
CA ALA A 38 -10.61 8.40 15.05
C ALA A 38 -11.08 9.23 16.26
N GLY A 39 -10.93 10.56 16.20
CA GLY A 39 -11.42 11.47 17.22
C GLY A 39 -12.94 11.44 17.36
N GLN A 40 -13.68 11.39 16.24
CA GLN A 40 -15.15 11.26 16.28
C GLN A 40 -15.60 9.95 16.94
N ALA A 41 -14.91 8.84 16.65
CA ALA A 41 -15.22 7.56 17.29
C ALA A 41 -15.06 7.60 18.81
N LEU A 42 -14.16 8.45 19.32
CA LEU A 42 -13.89 8.63 20.75
C LEU A 42 -14.68 9.78 21.39
N SER A 43 -15.42 10.58 20.63
CA SER A 43 -16.08 11.80 21.13
C SER A 43 -17.21 11.51 22.11
N ASN A 44 -17.78 10.31 22.09
CA ASN A 44 -18.88 9.93 22.96
C ASN A 44 -18.80 8.44 23.33
N PRO A 45 -17.75 8.02 24.05
CA PRO A 45 -17.58 6.62 24.41
C PRO A 45 -18.68 6.15 25.36
N ALA A 46 -19.20 4.96 25.13
CA ALA A 46 -20.18 4.32 26.00
C ALA A 46 -19.53 3.89 27.34
N ASP A 47 -18.25 3.60 27.33
CA ASP A 47 -17.42 3.25 28.50
C ASP A 47 -16.16 4.13 28.50
N PRO A 48 -15.75 4.77 29.60
CA PRO A 48 -14.53 5.57 29.69
C PRO A 48 -13.25 4.76 29.45
N ARG A 49 -13.33 3.43 29.40
CA ARG A 49 -12.22 2.51 29.08
C ARG A 49 -12.21 2.10 27.62
N GLU A 50 -13.09 2.66 26.81
CA GLU A 50 -13.17 2.32 25.38
C GLU A 50 -11.86 2.66 24.66
N ILE A 51 -11.42 1.72 23.82
CA ILE A 51 -10.21 1.86 23.01
C ILE A 51 -10.61 1.76 21.55
N VAL A 52 -10.21 2.75 20.75
CA VAL A 52 -10.34 2.70 19.30
C VAL A 52 -9.03 2.21 18.69
N VAL A 53 -9.11 1.13 17.92
CA VAL A 53 -7.97 0.60 17.15
C VAL A 53 -8.11 1.05 15.71
N VAL A 54 -7.11 1.80 15.22
CA VAL A 54 -7.06 2.31 13.84
C VAL A 54 -6.06 1.49 13.04
N LEU A 55 -6.53 0.76 12.01
CA LEU A 55 -5.69 -0.02 11.11
C LEU A 55 -5.47 0.78 9.82
N ILE A 56 -4.26 1.26 9.60
CA ILE A 56 -3.88 2.12 8.48
C ILE A 56 -2.47 1.75 7.98
N GLY A 57 -2.11 2.25 6.81
CA GLY A 57 -0.76 2.04 6.27
C GLY A 57 0.33 2.61 7.17
N GLY A 58 1.47 1.92 7.29
CA GLY A 58 2.58 2.32 8.15
C GLY A 58 3.09 3.74 7.91
N GLY A 59 3.00 4.26 6.70
CA GLY A 59 3.35 5.64 6.35
C GLY A 59 2.51 6.69 7.08
N HIS A 60 1.28 6.36 7.48
CA HIS A 60 0.40 7.24 8.25
C HIS A 60 0.61 7.13 9.77
N VAL A 61 1.45 6.19 10.22
CA VAL A 61 1.72 5.91 11.64
C VAL A 61 3.14 6.31 12.03
N ALA A 62 4.09 6.06 11.16
CA ALA A 62 5.51 6.16 11.46
C ALA A 62 5.94 7.55 11.93
N TYR A 63 6.84 7.55 12.93
CA TYR A 63 7.41 8.73 13.56
C TYR A 63 6.38 9.66 14.21
N ASP A 64 5.14 9.19 14.45
CA ASP A 64 4.01 9.99 14.94
C ASP A 64 3.73 11.27 14.12
N LEU A 65 4.10 11.28 12.83
CA LEU A 65 3.98 12.44 11.95
C LEU A 65 2.66 12.46 11.15
N GLY A 66 1.96 11.32 11.09
CA GLY A 66 0.73 11.15 10.32
C GLY A 66 -0.55 11.35 11.12
N ALA A 67 -1.45 10.38 11.04
CA ALA A 67 -2.79 10.45 11.63
C ALA A 67 -2.77 10.69 13.17
N ALA A 68 -1.81 10.10 13.89
CA ALA A 68 -1.66 10.31 15.33
C ALA A 68 -1.42 11.77 15.70
N ARG A 69 -0.57 12.48 14.94
CA ARG A 69 -0.30 13.91 15.12
C ARG A 69 -1.54 14.76 14.87
N GLN A 70 -2.35 14.40 13.88
CA GLN A 70 -3.59 15.12 13.55
C GLN A 70 -4.63 14.91 14.65
N LEU A 71 -4.74 13.70 15.19
CA LEU A 71 -5.63 13.39 16.31
C LEU A 71 -5.23 14.12 17.59
N ALA A 72 -3.93 14.16 17.90
CA ALA A 72 -3.38 14.76 19.14
C ALA A 72 -3.76 16.24 19.32
N GLY A 73 -4.04 16.97 18.24
CA GLY A 73 -4.45 18.37 18.30
C GLY A 73 -5.82 18.63 18.95
N GLY A 74 -6.65 17.60 19.08
CA GLY A 74 -8.02 17.71 19.64
C GLY A 74 -8.42 16.58 20.60
N PHE A 75 -7.53 15.66 20.91
CA PHE A 75 -7.81 14.50 21.74
C PHE A 75 -6.97 14.52 23.02
N VAL A 76 -7.63 14.39 24.18
CA VAL A 76 -7.02 14.41 25.53
C VAL A 76 -6.87 12.99 26.07
N GLY A 77 -6.45 12.05 25.27
CA GLY A 77 -6.24 10.65 25.66
C GLY A 77 -4.86 10.14 25.30
N GLY A 78 -4.57 8.91 25.74
CA GLY A 78 -3.34 8.21 25.30
C GLY A 78 -3.46 7.79 23.85
N ILE A 79 -2.44 8.09 23.05
CA ILE A 79 -2.30 7.61 21.69
C ILE A 79 -1.04 6.74 21.67
N ALA A 80 -1.16 5.54 21.09
CA ALA A 80 -0.02 4.65 20.93
C ALA A 80 0.08 4.17 19.48
N SER A 81 1.31 4.14 18.95
CA SER A 81 1.60 3.60 17.62
C SER A 81 2.27 2.24 17.73
N LEU A 82 1.81 1.28 16.91
CA LEU A 82 2.41 -0.04 16.75
C LEU A 82 2.63 -0.30 15.27
N ILE A 83 3.88 -0.60 14.88
CA ILE A 83 4.22 -0.92 13.50
C ILE A 83 4.81 -2.32 13.43
N PRO A 84 4.25 -3.23 12.62
CA PRO A 84 4.89 -4.49 12.31
C PRO A 84 6.13 -4.24 11.44
N VAL A 85 7.25 -4.84 11.81
CA VAL A 85 8.50 -4.81 11.04
C VAL A 85 8.89 -6.22 10.65
N THR A 86 9.22 -6.43 9.39
CA THR A 86 9.68 -7.73 8.92
C THR A 86 11.05 -8.04 9.49
N VAL A 87 11.17 -9.17 10.17
CA VAL A 87 12.43 -9.69 10.67
C VAL A 87 12.85 -10.90 9.85
N THR A 88 14.08 -10.90 9.39
CA THR A 88 14.71 -12.05 8.75
C THR A 88 15.80 -12.59 9.63
N PRO A 89 16.00 -13.91 9.72
CA PRO A 89 17.18 -14.47 10.36
C PRO A 89 18.43 -13.88 9.71
N SER A 90 19.27 -13.24 10.49
CA SER A 90 20.57 -12.77 9.99
C SER A 90 21.48 -13.97 9.72
N ALA A 91 22.14 -13.99 8.58
CA ALA A 91 23.26 -14.88 8.37
C ALA A 91 24.35 -14.57 9.41
N VAL A 92 25.10 -15.60 9.83
CA VAL A 92 26.22 -15.41 10.76
C VAL A 92 27.19 -14.38 10.18
N GLY A 93 27.43 -13.29 10.90
CA GLY A 93 28.30 -12.19 10.46
C GLY A 93 27.62 -11.07 9.66
N ALA A 94 26.31 -11.16 9.39
CA ALA A 94 25.59 -10.08 8.74
C ALA A 94 25.35 -8.91 9.73
N THR A 95 25.45 -7.67 9.22
CA THR A 95 25.09 -6.48 10.00
C THR A 95 23.58 -6.49 10.26
N PRO A 96 23.11 -6.40 11.52
CA PRO A 96 21.68 -6.32 11.81
C PRO A 96 21.06 -5.08 11.17
N LYS A 97 19.88 -5.23 10.58
CA LYS A 97 19.06 -4.07 10.22
C LYS A 97 18.54 -3.44 11.51
N THR A 98 18.84 -2.18 11.71
CA THR A 98 18.34 -1.41 12.84
C THR A 98 17.16 -0.56 12.42
N VAL A 99 16.17 -0.45 13.29
CA VAL A 99 15.03 0.45 13.13
C VAL A 99 15.20 1.58 14.15
N SER A 100 14.96 2.83 13.72
CA SER A 100 15.02 3.97 14.62
C SER A 100 14.06 3.80 15.80
N ALA A 101 14.49 4.12 17.00
CA ALA A 101 13.62 4.14 18.18
C ALA A 101 12.46 5.15 18.05
N ALA A 102 12.61 6.16 17.20
CA ALA A 102 11.56 7.13 16.92
C ALA A 102 10.51 6.62 15.89
N TYR A 103 10.70 5.42 15.33
CA TYR A 103 9.84 4.91 14.24
C TYR A 103 8.40 4.66 14.69
N ALA A 104 8.21 4.09 15.88
CA ALA A 104 6.93 3.92 16.55
C ALA A 104 7.16 3.67 18.04
N GLN A 105 6.12 3.82 18.88
CA GLN A 105 6.22 3.48 20.31
C GLN A 105 6.35 1.99 20.54
N PHE A 106 5.73 1.19 19.66
CA PHE A 106 5.84 -0.26 19.70
C PHE A 106 6.21 -0.81 18.32
N LEU A 107 7.19 -1.70 18.28
CA LEU A 107 7.57 -2.45 17.09
C LEU A 107 7.22 -3.91 17.29
N TRP A 108 6.52 -4.47 16.33
CA TRP A 108 6.20 -5.89 16.33
C TRP A 108 7.01 -6.59 15.25
N GLY A 109 8.01 -7.37 15.66
CA GLY A 109 8.80 -8.20 14.76
C GLY A 109 7.94 -9.34 14.20
N VAL A 110 7.70 -9.33 12.89
CA VAL A 110 7.01 -10.42 12.20
C VAL A 110 7.98 -11.15 11.29
N PRO A 111 8.00 -12.50 11.29
CA PRO A 111 8.84 -13.24 10.38
C PRO A 111 8.53 -12.87 8.93
N GLN A 112 9.57 -12.76 8.11
CA GLN A 112 9.36 -12.65 6.67
C GLN A 112 8.69 -13.94 6.18
N THR A 113 7.47 -13.82 5.71
CA THR A 113 6.81 -14.92 5.00
C THR A 113 7.33 -14.92 3.57
N ALA A 114 7.74 -16.08 3.09
CA ALA A 114 8.30 -16.23 1.74
C ALA A 114 7.31 -15.74 0.65
N GLN A 115 6.01 -15.81 0.94
CA GLN A 115 4.99 -15.44 -0.05
C GLN A 115 3.69 -14.99 0.63
N PRO A 116 2.92 -14.10 0.00
CA PRO A 116 1.59 -13.71 0.47
C PRO A 116 0.65 -14.91 0.54
N THR A 117 -0.28 -14.90 1.50
CA THR A 117 -1.30 -15.94 1.64
C THR A 117 -2.25 -15.98 0.42
N LEU A 118 -2.60 -14.81 -0.10
CA LEU A 118 -3.46 -14.65 -1.28
C LEU A 118 -2.62 -14.22 -2.49
N PRO A 119 -3.09 -14.51 -3.70
CA PRO A 119 -2.44 -14.03 -4.91
C PRO A 119 -2.33 -12.51 -4.93
N VAL A 120 -1.25 -12.04 -5.51
CA VAL A 120 -1.04 -10.64 -5.85
C VAL A 120 -0.65 -10.55 -7.32
N LEU A 121 -1.09 -9.49 -7.99
CA LEU A 121 -0.72 -9.29 -9.39
C LEU A 121 0.73 -8.81 -9.53
N GLY A 122 1.19 -7.97 -8.61
CA GLY A 122 2.55 -7.42 -8.59
C GLY A 122 2.74 -6.25 -9.56
N VAL A 123 1.79 -5.32 -9.56
CA VAL A 123 1.86 -4.06 -10.29
C VAL A 123 1.62 -2.88 -9.35
N SER A 124 2.29 -1.76 -9.64
CA SER A 124 1.89 -0.45 -9.11
C SER A 124 1.12 0.31 -10.18
N LEU A 125 0.05 0.95 -9.77
CA LEU A 125 -0.86 1.65 -10.67
C LEU A 125 -0.88 3.14 -10.33
N MET A 126 -0.89 3.97 -11.35
CA MET A 126 -1.20 5.39 -11.22
C MET A 126 -2.67 5.60 -11.61
N GLY A 127 -3.51 5.85 -10.60
CA GLY A 127 -4.89 6.29 -10.80
C GLY A 127 -4.98 7.80 -10.75
N ARG A 128 -5.76 8.43 -11.63
CA ARG A 128 -6.24 9.79 -11.43
C ARG A 128 -7.45 9.74 -10.50
N ILE A 129 -7.44 10.54 -9.44
CA ILE A 129 -8.62 10.71 -8.58
C ILE A 129 -9.80 11.14 -9.48
N GLY A 130 -10.83 10.30 -9.56
CA GLY A 130 -12.09 10.59 -10.25
C GLY A 130 -12.13 10.39 -11.75
N LYS A 131 -11.08 9.85 -12.42
CA LYS A 131 -11.11 9.50 -13.85
C LYS A 131 -10.21 8.30 -14.17
N GLU A 132 -10.77 7.38 -14.98
CA GLU A 132 -10.13 6.23 -15.61
C GLU A 132 -8.82 6.49 -16.35
N PRO A 133 -8.11 5.49 -16.71
CA PRO A 133 -7.95 4.13 -16.25
C PRO A 133 -6.62 3.94 -15.51
N THR A 134 -6.52 2.91 -14.71
CA THR A 134 -5.32 2.55 -13.97
C THR A 134 -4.18 2.15 -14.89
N GLN A 135 -3.24 3.05 -15.10
CA GLN A 135 -2.03 2.79 -15.87
C GLN A 135 -0.97 2.11 -15.00
N VAL A 136 -0.36 1.06 -15.52
CA VAL A 136 0.76 0.37 -14.87
C VAL A 136 1.99 1.26 -14.90
N ILE A 137 2.52 1.60 -13.74
CA ILE A 137 3.74 2.40 -13.59
C ILE A 137 4.94 1.59 -13.15
N GLN A 138 4.70 0.40 -12.58
CA GLN A 138 5.74 -0.53 -12.17
C GLN A 138 5.22 -1.96 -12.26
N VAL A 139 6.09 -2.88 -12.61
CA VAL A 139 5.85 -4.33 -12.61
C VAL A 139 6.97 -4.98 -11.80
N ASP A 140 6.61 -5.74 -10.78
CA ASP A 140 7.56 -6.56 -10.04
C ASP A 140 8.07 -7.70 -10.94
N ALA A 141 9.38 -7.81 -11.09
CA ALA A 141 10.03 -8.75 -12.00
C ALA A 141 9.71 -10.22 -11.70
N THR A 142 9.38 -10.55 -10.45
CA THR A 142 9.07 -11.90 -10.00
C THR A 142 7.57 -12.16 -9.84
N SER A 143 6.71 -11.29 -10.37
CA SER A 143 5.27 -11.33 -10.16
C SER A 143 4.49 -12.10 -11.22
N THR A 144 3.21 -12.38 -10.91
CA THR A 144 2.22 -12.85 -11.88
C THR A 144 2.13 -11.92 -13.07
N ALA A 145 2.19 -10.60 -12.86
CA ALA A 145 2.13 -9.62 -13.93
C ALA A 145 3.27 -9.74 -14.92
N ALA A 146 4.52 -9.84 -14.43
CA ALA A 146 5.69 -10.02 -15.28
C ALA A 146 5.61 -11.33 -16.07
N ALA A 147 5.27 -12.44 -15.40
CA ALA A 147 5.12 -13.75 -16.03
C ALA A 147 4.02 -13.79 -17.09
N SER A 148 3.01 -12.92 -16.96
CA SER A 148 1.88 -12.83 -17.92
C SER A 148 2.11 -11.79 -19.02
N GLY A 149 3.24 -11.10 -19.04
CA GLY A 149 3.60 -10.15 -20.09
C GLY A 149 3.00 -8.75 -19.93
N ILE A 150 2.54 -8.39 -18.72
CA ILE A 150 2.14 -7.00 -18.39
C ILE A 150 3.39 -6.13 -18.42
N LYS A 151 3.26 -4.92 -18.93
CA LYS A 151 4.36 -3.94 -19.06
C LYS A 151 3.98 -2.60 -18.47
N VAL A 152 4.98 -1.83 -18.09
CA VAL A 152 4.81 -0.41 -17.74
C VAL A 152 4.20 0.32 -18.92
N GLY A 153 3.20 1.15 -18.66
CA GLY A 153 2.43 1.87 -19.67
C GLY A 153 1.12 1.19 -20.07
N ASP A 154 0.93 -0.10 -19.77
CA ASP A 154 -0.35 -0.78 -20.00
C ASP A 154 -1.46 -0.16 -19.17
N VAL A 155 -2.65 -0.16 -19.73
CA VAL A 155 -3.87 0.26 -19.03
C VAL A 155 -4.73 -0.96 -18.78
N LEU A 156 -4.99 -1.28 -17.51
CA LEU A 156 -5.82 -2.42 -17.15
C LEU A 156 -7.31 -2.09 -17.36
N ARG A 157 -8.01 -2.88 -18.17
CA ARG A 157 -9.40 -2.63 -18.57
C ARG A 157 -10.41 -3.53 -17.87
N SER A 158 -10.20 -4.84 -17.91
CA SER A 158 -11.12 -5.80 -17.26
C SER A 158 -10.39 -7.06 -16.82
N LEU A 159 -10.91 -7.71 -15.78
CA LEU A 159 -10.46 -9.01 -15.29
C LEU A 159 -11.65 -9.97 -15.32
N ASP A 160 -11.54 -11.06 -16.10
CA ASP A 160 -12.62 -11.99 -16.42
C ASP A 160 -13.92 -11.27 -16.81
N GLY A 161 -13.80 -10.28 -17.69
CA GLY A 161 -14.93 -9.47 -18.18
C GLY A 161 -15.44 -8.39 -17.21
N VAL A 162 -14.99 -8.38 -15.97
CA VAL A 162 -15.37 -7.34 -14.99
C VAL A 162 -14.50 -6.11 -15.19
N LYS A 163 -15.14 -4.98 -15.50
CA LYS A 163 -14.47 -3.71 -15.72
C LYS A 163 -13.67 -3.28 -14.49
N LEU A 164 -12.43 -2.81 -14.72
CA LEU A 164 -11.56 -2.26 -13.70
C LEU A 164 -11.63 -0.73 -13.77
N ASP A 165 -12.18 -0.12 -12.73
CA ASP A 165 -12.36 1.33 -12.59
C ASP A 165 -11.36 1.97 -11.61
N GLY A 166 -10.43 1.18 -11.10
CA GLY A 166 -9.39 1.63 -10.18
C GLY A 166 -8.61 0.51 -9.53
N GLY A 167 -7.55 0.88 -8.82
CA GLY A 167 -6.70 -0.06 -8.08
C GLY A 167 -7.47 -0.84 -7.00
N ALA A 168 -8.45 -0.20 -6.36
CA ALA A 168 -9.29 -0.86 -5.34
C ALA A 168 -10.14 -1.98 -5.94
N THR A 169 -10.71 -1.77 -7.14
CA THR A 169 -11.48 -2.80 -7.84
C THR A 169 -10.57 -3.95 -8.29
N LEU A 170 -9.38 -3.64 -8.82
CA LEU A 170 -8.40 -4.66 -9.15
C LEU A 170 -8.01 -5.49 -7.91
N GLN A 171 -7.65 -4.85 -6.81
CA GLN A 171 -7.24 -5.52 -5.58
C GLN A 171 -8.34 -6.45 -5.04
N ARG A 172 -9.58 -5.97 -4.99
CA ARG A 172 -10.74 -6.76 -4.58
C ARG A 172 -10.94 -7.98 -5.48
N LYS A 173 -10.85 -7.77 -6.81
CA LYS A 173 -11.02 -8.87 -7.78
C LYS A 173 -9.88 -9.88 -7.73
N VAL A 174 -8.63 -9.46 -7.59
CA VAL A 174 -7.50 -10.36 -7.39
C VAL A 174 -7.64 -11.16 -6.09
N GLY A 175 -8.24 -10.58 -5.05
CA GLY A 175 -8.51 -11.25 -3.78
C GLY A 175 -9.53 -12.40 -3.87
N ASP A 176 -10.35 -12.47 -4.94
CA ASP A 176 -11.29 -13.58 -5.18
C ASP A 176 -10.58 -14.87 -5.61
N TYR A 177 -9.34 -14.77 -6.13
CA TYR A 177 -8.58 -15.93 -6.63
C TYR A 177 -7.75 -16.60 -5.54
N ARG A 178 -7.29 -17.80 -5.85
CA ARG A 178 -6.35 -18.58 -5.03
C ARG A 178 -5.09 -18.90 -5.84
N TRP A 179 -4.02 -19.23 -5.15
CA TRP A 179 -2.82 -19.74 -5.80
C TRP A 179 -3.15 -21.02 -6.60
N GLY A 180 -2.81 -21.04 -7.87
CA GLY A 180 -3.18 -22.08 -8.83
C GLY A 180 -4.24 -21.65 -9.83
N ASP A 181 -5.03 -20.64 -9.51
CA ASP A 181 -6.09 -20.15 -10.38
C ASP A 181 -5.52 -19.43 -11.62
N SER A 182 -6.39 -19.24 -12.60
CA SER A 182 -6.11 -18.49 -13.82
C SER A 182 -7.23 -17.50 -14.08
N ALA A 183 -6.89 -16.39 -14.71
CA ALA A 183 -7.82 -15.35 -15.10
C ALA A 183 -7.46 -14.79 -16.48
N THR A 184 -8.41 -14.15 -17.15
CA THR A 184 -8.18 -13.39 -18.37
C THR A 184 -8.18 -11.90 -18.06
N LEU A 185 -7.07 -11.24 -18.30
CA LEU A 185 -6.94 -9.79 -18.14
C LEU A 185 -6.96 -9.12 -19.50
N THR A 186 -7.90 -8.19 -19.71
CA THR A 186 -7.87 -7.30 -20.88
C THR A 186 -7.11 -6.04 -20.49
N ILE A 187 -6.09 -5.73 -21.27
CA ILE A 187 -5.31 -4.49 -21.17
C ILE A 187 -5.46 -3.67 -22.45
N GLU A 188 -5.08 -2.40 -22.36
CA GLU A 188 -4.82 -1.58 -23.54
C GLU A 188 -3.34 -1.23 -23.56
N ARG A 189 -2.69 -1.48 -24.69
CA ARG A 189 -1.28 -1.15 -24.95
C ARG A 189 -1.19 -0.41 -26.27
N ALA A 190 -0.64 0.79 -26.26
CA ALA A 190 -0.55 1.66 -27.43
C ALA A 190 -1.91 1.84 -28.18
N GLY A 191 -3.01 1.97 -27.41
CA GLY A 191 -4.35 2.14 -27.97
C GLY A 191 -5.01 0.86 -28.48
N GLN A 192 -4.36 -0.30 -28.38
CA GLN A 192 -4.89 -1.59 -28.85
C GLN A 192 -5.26 -2.47 -27.65
N PRO A 193 -6.45 -3.11 -27.68
CA PRO A 193 -6.84 -4.07 -26.67
C PRO A 193 -6.04 -5.36 -26.84
N ILE A 194 -5.56 -5.92 -25.74
CA ILE A 194 -4.82 -7.19 -25.69
C ILE A 194 -5.36 -8.02 -24.55
N GLU A 195 -5.62 -9.29 -24.79
CA GLU A 195 -5.96 -10.26 -23.75
C GLU A 195 -4.70 -10.99 -23.29
N LEU A 196 -4.51 -11.02 -21.97
CA LEU A 196 -3.42 -11.74 -21.32
C LEU A 196 -4.00 -12.81 -20.40
N ARG A 197 -3.41 -14.00 -20.44
CA ARG A 197 -3.74 -15.07 -19.51
C ARG A 197 -2.89 -14.92 -18.25
N LEU A 198 -3.51 -14.67 -17.12
CA LEU A 198 -2.88 -14.69 -15.81
C LEU A 198 -2.86 -16.11 -15.27
N HIS A 199 -1.74 -16.49 -14.64
CA HIS A 199 -1.62 -17.70 -13.84
C HIS A 199 -1.06 -17.35 -12.48
N PHE A 200 -1.88 -17.41 -11.44
CA PHE A 200 -1.50 -17.09 -10.07
C PHE A 200 -0.67 -18.23 -9.46
N ARG A 201 0.61 -18.27 -9.80
CA ARG A 201 1.54 -19.30 -9.30
C ARG A 201 2.40 -18.74 -8.18
N ARG A 202 2.59 -19.55 -7.13
CA ARG A 202 3.64 -19.25 -6.15
C ARG A 202 4.98 -19.32 -6.85
N GLN A 203 5.80 -18.32 -6.61
CA GLN A 203 7.19 -18.33 -7.06
C GLN A 203 7.98 -19.32 -6.19
N PRO A 204 8.94 -20.03 -6.73
CA PRO A 204 9.78 -20.96 -5.97
C PRO A 204 10.63 -20.25 -4.92
#